data_fe7ced57b2da654ee8ade7504aff4c48
#
_entry.id   fe7ced57b2da654ee8ade7504aff4c48
#
_cell.length_a   1.000
_cell.length_b   1.000
_cell.length_c   1.000
_cell.angle_alpha   90.00
_cell.angle_beta   90.00
_cell.angle_gamma   90.00
#
_symmetry.space_group_name_H-M   'P 1'
#
loop_
_entity.id
_entity.type
_entity.pdbx_description
1 polymer ?
#
loop_
_entity_poly.entity_id
_entity_poly.type
_entity_poly.pdbx_seq_one_letter_code
_entity_poly.pdbx_strand_id
1 'polypeptide(L)'
;MRLLVWLVLAAPLAEAQDFDLLIRGGRIVDGTGNPWFHGDLGILDGRIAALGRLEGRTARRAIDASSLAVAPGFIDIHNHSDATLLADGNAESMVRQGVTSMILGEGGSAAPSGGKQEGASGAEASADFAEYFGRLLRQGIATNVGSYVGSSQVWTYVRGPRAGPPTPSEIDAMRALVRRAMEQGALGVASSLSGPPGSWIDTDTLVALCEVAARYGGIYSTHMRNEGLGVFDAVAEALEIGRRAHVPVDVIHLKIAEHSMWGKMPELVSRLTAARAAGQEVTANVYPYRAGQNNLASIIPPWVHEGGPKEMLRRLAD
;
A
#
# COMPACT_ATOMS: atom_id res chain seq x y z
N MET A 1 -30.09 -55.92 49.64
CA MET A 1 -30.50 -55.30 48.41
C MET A 1 -30.15 -53.82 48.45
N ARG A 2 -29.03 -53.39 47.80
CA ARG A 2 -28.54 -52.00 47.80
C ARG A 2 -29.01 -51.35 46.49
N LEU A 3 -29.93 -50.35 46.58
CA LEU A 3 -30.33 -49.52 45.44
C LEU A 3 -29.19 -48.60 45.12
N LEU A 4 -28.62 -48.74 43.91
CA LEU A 4 -27.74 -47.73 43.30
C LEU A 4 -28.62 -46.69 42.63
N VAL A 5 -28.62 -45.47 43.17
CA VAL A 5 -29.24 -44.31 42.54
C VAL A 5 -28.20 -43.69 41.58
N TRP A 6 -28.46 -43.78 40.26
CA TRP A 6 -27.69 -43.09 39.25
C TRP A 6 -28.13 -41.63 39.17
N LEU A 7 -27.26 -40.70 39.63
CA LEU A 7 -27.46 -39.28 39.43
C LEU A 7 -26.98 -38.94 37.98
N VAL A 8 -27.91 -38.77 37.07
CA VAL A 8 -27.63 -38.26 35.73
C VAL A 8 -27.43 -36.74 35.86
N LEU A 9 -26.19 -36.28 35.89
CA LEU A 9 -25.85 -34.87 35.72
C LEU A 9 -26.14 -34.49 34.27
N ALA A 10 -27.30 -33.87 34.01
CA ALA A 10 -27.56 -33.21 32.73
C ALA A 10 -26.64 -31.98 32.63
N ALA A 11 -25.55 -32.08 31.87
CA ALA A 11 -24.80 -30.90 31.45
C ALA A 11 -25.72 -30.03 30.60
N PRO A 12 -25.84 -28.72 30.84
CA PRO A 12 -26.60 -27.84 29.98
C PRO A 12 -26.02 -27.93 28.57
N LEU A 13 -26.82 -28.33 27.61
CA LEU A 13 -26.50 -28.18 26.20
C LEU A 13 -26.32 -26.67 25.96
N ALA A 14 -25.06 -26.24 25.70
CA ALA A 14 -24.82 -24.89 25.26
C ALA A 14 -25.59 -24.70 23.94
N GLU A 15 -26.60 -23.85 23.95
CA GLU A 15 -27.28 -23.47 22.71
C GLU A 15 -26.27 -22.93 21.73
N ALA A 16 -26.24 -23.50 20.54
CA ALA A 16 -25.40 -23.04 19.48
C ALA A 16 -25.78 -21.58 19.12
N GLN A 17 -24.89 -20.66 19.30
CA GLN A 17 -25.12 -19.25 18.98
C GLN A 17 -25.07 -19.04 17.46
N ASP A 18 -25.95 -18.17 16.95
CA ASP A 18 -26.05 -17.90 15.52
C ASP A 18 -24.78 -17.23 14.97
N PHE A 19 -24.11 -16.38 15.78
CA PHE A 19 -22.96 -15.58 15.36
C PHE A 19 -21.86 -15.55 16.44
N ASP A 20 -20.65 -15.27 16.00
CA ASP A 20 -19.54 -14.93 16.90
C ASP A 20 -19.69 -13.51 17.44
N LEU A 21 -20.09 -12.58 16.55
CA LEU A 21 -20.31 -11.18 16.86
C LEU A 21 -21.59 -10.70 16.17
N LEU A 22 -22.42 -9.98 16.91
CA LEU A 22 -23.60 -9.32 16.39
C LEU A 22 -23.53 -7.82 16.71
N ILE A 23 -23.51 -6.98 15.68
CA ILE A 23 -23.54 -5.51 15.78
C ILE A 23 -24.99 -5.09 15.54
N ARG A 24 -25.61 -4.41 16.53
CA ARG A 24 -27.05 -4.13 16.53
C ARG A 24 -27.36 -2.66 16.29
N GLY A 25 -28.38 -2.43 15.46
CA GLY A 25 -29.04 -1.14 15.29
C GLY A 25 -28.20 -0.05 14.64
N GLY A 26 -27.08 -0.41 14.00
CA GLY A 26 -26.15 0.53 13.42
C GLY A 26 -26.68 1.23 12.17
N ARG A 27 -26.14 2.42 11.88
CA ARG A 27 -26.28 3.06 10.59
C ARG A 27 -25.28 2.45 9.62
N ILE A 28 -25.75 1.54 8.80
CA ILE A 28 -24.90 0.77 7.87
C ILE A 28 -24.54 1.65 6.67
N VAL A 29 -23.24 1.81 6.44
CA VAL A 29 -22.63 2.44 5.25
C VAL A 29 -21.80 1.37 4.58
N ASP A 30 -22.36 0.68 3.58
CA ASP A 30 -21.80 -0.54 3.03
C ASP A 30 -20.71 -0.35 1.95
N GLY A 31 -20.45 0.90 1.56
CA GLY A 31 -19.45 1.25 0.53
C GLY A 31 -19.94 1.10 -0.92
N THR A 32 -21.19 0.72 -1.17
CA THR A 32 -21.75 0.55 -2.52
C THR A 32 -22.06 1.88 -3.23
N GLY A 33 -22.03 3.00 -2.50
CA GLY A 33 -22.49 4.30 -2.98
C GLY A 33 -23.99 4.54 -2.79
N ASN A 34 -24.75 3.55 -2.34
CA ASN A 34 -26.15 3.71 -1.95
C ASN A 34 -26.30 4.48 -0.63
N PRO A 35 -27.49 5.08 -0.36
CA PRO A 35 -27.76 5.65 0.93
C PRO A 35 -27.61 4.63 2.06
N TRP A 36 -27.15 5.10 3.23
CA TRP A 36 -27.09 4.28 4.42
C TRP A 36 -28.49 3.81 4.89
N PHE A 37 -28.54 2.72 5.63
CA PHE A 37 -29.76 2.19 6.24
C PHE A 37 -29.49 1.73 7.66
N HIS A 38 -30.55 1.63 8.49
CA HIS A 38 -30.45 1.02 9.81
C HIS A 38 -30.54 -0.50 9.71
N GLY A 39 -29.63 -1.19 10.41
CA GLY A 39 -29.61 -2.65 10.41
C GLY A 39 -28.65 -3.24 11.43
N ASP A 40 -28.66 -4.55 11.50
CA ASP A 40 -27.76 -5.37 12.28
C ASP A 40 -26.78 -6.09 11.35
N LEU A 41 -25.60 -6.42 11.87
CA LEU A 41 -24.56 -7.17 11.16
C LEU A 41 -24.16 -8.38 12.00
N GLY A 42 -24.35 -9.59 11.46
CA GLY A 42 -23.93 -10.86 12.06
C GLY A 42 -22.63 -11.37 11.43
N ILE A 43 -21.64 -11.66 12.27
CA ILE A 43 -20.33 -12.19 11.87
C ILE A 43 -20.18 -13.60 12.43
N LEU A 44 -19.83 -14.54 11.57
CA LEU A 44 -19.55 -15.94 11.89
C LEU A 44 -18.26 -16.37 11.18
N ASP A 45 -17.35 -16.99 11.90
CA ASP A 45 -16.06 -17.46 11.37
C ASP A 45 -15.27 -16.36 10.65
N GLY A 46 -15.28 -15.14 11.23
CA GLY A 46 -14.58 -13.97 10.69
C GLY A 46 -15.17 -13.39 9.40
N ARG A 47 -16.38 -13.83 9.00
CA ARG A 47 -17.06 -13.37 7.78
C ARG A 47 -18.39 -12.72 8.10
N ILE A 48 -18.81 -11.77 7.28
CA ILE A 48 -20.18 -11.24 7.33
C ILE A 48 -21.11 -12.36 6.86
N ALA A 49 -21.89 -12.92 7.81
CA ALA A 49 -22.82 -14.02 7.56
C ALA A 49 -24.25 -13.51 7.31
N ALA A 50 -24.61 -12.37 7.91
CA ALA A 50 -25.94 -11.78 7.74
C ALA A 50 -25.89 -10.25 7.89
N LEU A 51 -26.75 -9.57 7.13
CA LEU A 51 -26.92 -8.11 7.16
C LEU A 51 -28.41 -7.79 7.02
N GLY A 52 -28.94 -6.93 7.89
CA GLY A 52 -30.35 -6.53 7.86
C GLY A 52 -30.97 -6.53 9.25
N ARG A 53 -32.23 -6.97 9.38
CA ARG A 53 -32.90 -7.11 10.68
C ARG A 53 -32.65 -8.52 11.22
N LEU A 54 -31.94 -8.60 12.34
CA LEU A 54 -31.53 -9.85 12.97
C LEU A 54 -32.19 -10.00 14.37
N GLU A 55 -33.46 -9.60 14.48
CA GLU A 55 -34.23 -9.71 15.72
C GLU A 55 -34.31 -11.18 16.20
N GLY A 56 -34.13 -11.40 17.51
CA GLY A 56 -34.15 -12.74 18.11
C GLY A 56 -32.89 -13.59 17.86
N ARG A 57 -31.94 -13.15 17.03
CA ARG A 57 -30.69 -13.87 16.82
C ARG A 57 -29.73 -13.71 17.98
N THR A 58 -28.91 -14.70 18.22
CA THR A 58 -27.96 -14.79 19.34
C THR A 58 -26.50 -14.68 18.85
N ALA A 59 -25.59 -14.26 19.72
CA ALA A 59 -24.17 -14.20 19.42
C ALA A 59 -23.33 -14.37 20.70
N ARG A 60 -22.10 -14.83 20.54
CA ARG A 60 -21.14 -14.88 21.66
C ARG A 60 -20.83 -13.48 22.22
N ARG A 61 -20.80 -12.49 21.36
CA ARG A 61 -20.61 -11.08 21.70
C ARG A 61 -21.58 -10.22 20.92
N ALA A 62 -22.18 -9.23 21.57
CA ALA A 62 -22.99 -8.23 20.92
C ALA A 62 -22.40 -6.83 21.15
N ILE A 63 -22.51 -5.97 20.14
CA ILE A 63 -22.16 -4.55 20.20
C ILE A 63 -23.42 -3.74 19.89
N ASP A 64 -23.81 -2.86 20.77
CA ASP A 64 -24.84 -1.86 20.49
C ASP A 64 -24.23 -0.74 19.64
N ALA A 65 -24.70 -0.62 18.41
CA ALA A 65 -24.28 0.40 17.46
C ALA A 65 -25.42 1.40 17.14
N SER A 66 -26.46 1.48 17.97
CA SER A 66 -27.66 2.30 17.72
C SER A 66 -27.34 3.79 17.49
N SER A 67 -26.24 4.29 18.03
CA SER A 67 -25.74 5.66 17.83
C SER A 67 -24.51 5.76 16.89
N LEU A 68 -24.10 4.64 16.29
CA LEU A 68 -22.86 4.55 15.53
C LEU A 68 -23.12 4.32 14.03
N ALA A 69 -22.14 4.69 13.21
CA ALA A 69 -22.03 4.22 11.85
C ALA A 69 -21.25 2.90 11.84
N VAL A 70 -21.70 1.94 11.02
CA VAL A 70 -21.03 0.68 10.76
C VAL A 70 -20.64 0.67 9.29
N ALA A 71 -19.36 0.59 9.03
CA ALA A 71 -18.79 0.64 7.69
C ALA A 71 -17.68 -0.40 7.54
N PRO A 72 -17.30 -0.79 6.31
CA PRO A 72 -16.06 -1.52 6.07
C PRO A 72 -14.88 -0.75 6.65
N GLY A 73 -13.85 -1.47 7.11
CA GLY A 73 -12.60 -0.84 7.52
C GLY A 73 -11.94 -0.10 6.35
N PHE A 74 -11.34 1.05 6.65
CA PHE A 74 -10.65 1.84 5.65
C PHE A 74 -9.38 1.15 5.16
N ILE A 75 -9.08 1.34 3.88
CA ILE A 75 -7.83 0.91 3.25
C ILE A 75 -6.98 2.16 3.04
N ASP A 76 -5.86 2.23 3.74
CA ASP A 76 -4.83 3.24 3.49
C ASP A 76 -3.97 2.76 2.33
N ILE A 77 -4.20 3.34 1.16
CA ILE A 77 -3.59 2.87 -0.10
C ILE A 77 -2.19 3.43 -0.34
N HIS A 78 -1.68 4.26 0.56
CA HIS A 78 -0.34 4.83 0.48
C HIS A 78 0.24 5.07 1.87
N ASN A 79 1.17 4.23 2.29
CA ASN A 79 1.73 4.24 3.63
C ASN A 79 3.23 3.91 3.62
N HIS A 80 3.97 4.49 4.57
CA HIS A 80 5.43 4.33 4.71
C HIS A 80 5.81 3.60 6.00
N SER A 81 4.97 2.71 6.49
CA SER A 81 5.18 2.01 7.77
C SER A 81 5.96 0.70 7.64
N ASP A 82 6.70 0.48 6.56
CA ASP A 82 7.46 -0.76 6.33
C ASP A 82 8.31 -1.18 7.53
N ALA A 83 9.12 -0.26 8.05
CA ALA A 83 9.99 -0.51 9.18
C ALA A 83 9.26 -0.42 10.53
N THR A 84 8.36 0.56 10.68
CA THR A 84 7.68 0.81 11.94
C THR A 84 6.73 -0.33 12.33
N LEU A 85 6.12 -1.01 11.37
CA LEU A 85 5.29 -2.20 11.63
C LEU A 85 6.11 -3.38 12.17
N LEU A 86 7.40 -3.49 11.80
CA LEU A 86 8.29 -4.49 12.39
C LEU A 86 8.70 -4.13 13.82
N ALA A 87 8.70 -2.85 14.19
CA ALA A 87 8.98 -2.38 15.54
C ALA A 87 7.74 -2.45 16.43
N ASP A 88 6.57 -2.06 15.91
CA ASP A 88 5.29 -2.09 16.61
C ASP A 88 4.14 -2.47 15.66
N GLY A 89 3.73 -3.73 15.73
CA GLY A 89 2.62 -4.28 14.93
C GLY A 89 1.22 -3.82 15.36
N ASN A 90 1.07 -3.09 16.47
CA ASN A 90 -0.24 -2.63 16.93
C ASN A 90 -0.84 -1.56 16.02
N ALA A 91 -0.01 -0.78 15.34
CA ALA A 91 -0.43 0.28 14.40
C ALA A 91 -1.58 1.16 14.97
N GLU A 92 -1.53 1.51 16.27
CA GLU A 92 -2.64 2.14 16.99
C GLU A 92 -3.15 3.41 16.32
N SER A 93 -2.25 4.24 15.79
CA SER A 93 -2.63 5.46 15.08
C SER A 93 -3.54 5.20 13.88
N MET A 94 -3.37 4.08 13.19
CA MET A 94 -4.17 3.66 12.04
C MET A 94 -5.47 2.99 12.49
N VAL A 95 -5.37 1.99 13.37
CA VAL A 95 -6.53 1.23 13.87
C VAL A 95 -7.55 2.14 14.56
N ARG A 96 -7.09 3.14 15.34
CA ARG A 96 -7.96 4.11 16.01
C ARG A 96 -8.70 5.05 15.05
N GLN A 97 -8.26 5.14 13.81
CA GLN A 97 -8.95 5.87 12.73
C GLN A 97 -9.84 4.96 11.86
N GLY A 98 -9.93 3.67 12.21
CA GLY A 98 -10.72 2.69 11.45
C GLY A 98 -10.00 2.12 10.22
N VAL A 99 -8.69 2.34 10.08
CA VAL A 99 -7.88 1.72 9.03
C VAL A 99 -7.63 0.25 9.40
N THR A 100 -8.00 -0.66 8.51
CA THR A 100 -7.85 -2.11 8.69
C THR A 100 -6.89 -2.75 7.69
N SER A 101 -6.49 -1.99 6.66
CA SER A 101 -5.53 -2.45 5.64
C SER A 101 -4.61 -1.30 5.26
N MET A 102 -3.33 -1.61 5.09
CA MET A 102 -2.28 -0.65 4.75
C MET A 102 -1.51 -1.15 3.53
N ILE A 103 -1.28 -0.28 2.55
CA ILE A 103 -0.50 -0.57 1.35
C ILE A 103 0.80 0.23 1.41
N LEU A 104 1.92 -0.49 1.34
CA LEU A 104 3.28 0.00 1.53
C LEU A 104 4.08 -0.01 0.22
N GLY A 105 5.31 0.51 0.25
CA GLY A 105 6.32 0.25 -0.77
C GLY A 105 6.46 1.30 -1.87
N GLU A 106 6.15 2.58 -1.61
CA GLU A 106 6.44 3.66 -2.56
C GLU A 106 7.95 3.81 -2.77
N GLY A 107 8.44 3.70 -4.00
CA GLY A 107 9.83 3.91 -4.38
C GLY A 107 10.82 2.98 -3.70
N GLY A 108 10.96 3.10 -2.39
CA GLY A 108 11.57 2.12 -1.50
C GLY A 108 10.55 1.13 -0.96
N SER A 109 10.96 -0.09 -0.62
CA SER A 109 10.10 -1.11 -0.01
C SER A 109 10.88 -1.92 1.03
N ALA A 110 10.16 -2.62 1.91
CA ALA A 110 10.76 -3.46 2.95
C ALA A 110 11.66 -4.57 2.40
N ALA A 111 11.46 -4.95 1.14
CA ALA A 111 12.21 -5.98 0.41
C ALA A 111 12.29 -5.63 -1.10
N PRO A 112 13.30 -6.18 -1.82
CA PRO A 112 14.43 -6.97 -1.33
C PRO A 112 15.51 -6.10 -0.67
N SER A 113 16.16 -6.61 0.38
CA SER A 113 17.35 -5.99 0.99
C SER A 113 18.62 -6.74 0.66
N GLY A 114 19.74 -6.04 0.55
CA GLY A 114 21.04 -6.61 0.20
C GLY A 114 21.55 -6.17 -1.18
N GLY A 115 22.28 -7.04 -1.87
CA GLY A 115 22.90 -6.69 -3.14
C GLY A 115 23.95 -5.60 -2.97
N LYS A 116 23.89 -4.54 -3.78
CA LYS A 116 24.80 -3.38 -3.74
C LYS A 116 24.30 -2.22 -2.85
N GLN A 117 23.26 -2.44 -2.07
CA GLN A 117 22.77 -1.44 -1.12
C GLN A 117 23.80 -1.21 0.00
N GLU A 118 24.23 0.02 0.18
CA GLU A 118 25.04 0.40 1.33
C GLU A 118 24.16 0.50 2.58
N GLY A 119 24.56 -0.17 3.66
CA GLY A 119 23.90 -0.05 4.96
C GLY A 119 22.59 -0.81 5.13
N ALA A 120 22.20 -1.64 4.18
CA ALA A 120 21.03 -2.51 4.30
C ALA A 120 21.26 -3.73 5.22
N SER A 121 21.74 -3.45 6.44
CA SER A 121 21.95 -4.45 7.49
C SER A 121 21.30 -3.95 8.78
N GLY A 122 20.47 -4.78 9.38
CA GLY A 122 19.80 -4.45 10.65
C GLY A 122 18.49 -5.22 10.82
N ALA A 123 17.84 -5.01 11.95
CA ALA A 123 16.58 -5.67 12.30
C ALA A 123 15.43 -5.40 11.30
N GLU A 124 15.54 -4.37 10.48
CA GLU A 124 14.53 -3.94 9.51
C GLU A 124 14.72 -4.57 8.13
N ALA A 125 15.94 -5.06 7.81
CA ALA A 125 16.23 -5.66 6.51
C ALA A 125 15.53 -7.01 6.34
N SER A 126 14.90 -7.23 5.19
CA SER A 126 14.32 -8.50 4.78
C SER A 126 14.83 -8.87 3.39
N ALA A 127 15.33 -10.10 3.23
CA ALA A 127 15.93 -10.55 1.97
C ALA A 127 14.91 -10.55 0.82
N ASP A 128 13.66 -10.84 1.13
CA ASP A 128 12.54 -10.84 0.19
C ASP A 128 11.18 -10.62 0.90
N PHE A 129 10.10 -10.53 0.12
CA PHE A 129 8.75 -10.31 0.67
C PHE A 129 8.23 -11.47 1.48
N ALA A 130 8.60 -12.72 1.16
CA ALA A 130 8.19 -13.89 1.95
C ALA A 130 8.76 -13.80 3.38
N GLU A 131 10.01 -13.35 3.52
CA GLU A 131 10.60 -13.09 4.83
C GLU A 131 9.91 -11.94 5.54
N TYR A 132 9.70 -10.80 4.87
CA TYR A 132 9.05 -9.63 5.44
C TYR A 132 7.65 -9.95 5.99
N PHE A 133 6.77 -10.49 5.14
CA PHE A 133 5.42 -10.86 5.56
C PHE A 133 5.44 -11.96 6.62
N GLY A 134 6.35 -12.93 6.51
CA GLY A 134 6.53 -13.96 7.53
C GLY A 134 6.93 -13.39 8.90
N ARG A 135 7.74 -12.33 8.95
CA ARG A 135 8.09 -11.63 10.20
C ARG A 135 6.86 -10.95 10.80
N LEU A 136 6.10 -10.18 10.00
CA LEU A 136 4.87 -9.53 10.46
C LEU A 136 3.85 -10.53 11.00
N LEU A 137 3.65 -11.67 10.32
CA LEU A 137 2.73 -12.72 10.76
C LEU A 137 3.17 -13.37 12.08
N ARG A 138 4.48 -13.63 12.26
CA ARG A 138 5.00 -14.21 13.51
C ARG A 138 4.92 -13.27 14.69
N GLN A 139 5.15 -11.98 14.46
CA GLN A 139 5.06 -10.94 15.48
C GLN A 139 3.60 -10.65 15.87
N GLY A 140 2.68 -10.79 14.93
CA GLY A 140 1.31 -10.31 15.02
C GLY A 140 1.20 -8.83 14.64
N ILE A 141 0.23 -8.53 13.80
CA ILE A 141 -0.09 -7.15 13.38
C ILE A 141 -1.59 -6.92 13.48
N ALA A 142 -1.99 -5.69 13.79
CA ALA A 142 -3.37 -5.31 14.00
C ALA A 142 -4.11 -4.97 12.69
N THR A 143 -3.39 -4.77 11.59
CA THR A 143 -3.94 -4.43 10.26
C THR A 143 -3.55 -5.49 9.23
N ASN A 144 -4.30 -5.58 8.12
CA ASN A 144 -3.82 -6.27 6.93
C ASN A 144 -2.74 -5.43 6.26
N VAL A 145 -1.77 -6.07 5.62
CA VAL A 145 -0.67 -5.39 4.92
C VAL A 145 -0.50 -5.96 3.53
N GLY A 146 -0.45 -5.07 2.55
CA GLY A 146 0.06 -5.32 1.21
C GLY A 146 1.24 -4.40 0.91
N SER A 147 2.08 -4.75 -0.06
CA SER A 147 3.20 -3.90 -0.47
C SER A 147 3.43 -3.96 -1.97
N TYR A 148 3.82 -2.84 -2.54
CA TYR A 148 4.47 -2.80 -3.84
C TYR A 148 5.95 -3.13 -3.69
N VAL A 149 6.59 -3.59 -4.76
CA VAL A 149 8.04 -3.58 -4.87
C VAL A 149 8.51 -2.23 -5.38
N GLY A 150 9.34 -1.55 -4.60
CA GLY A 150 9.84 -0.22 -4.93
C GLY A 150 10.87 -0.24 -6.06
N SER A 151 10.68 0.58 -7.09
CA SER A 151 11.64 0.69 -8.20
C SER A 151 13.02 1.18 -7.75
N SER A 152 13.06 2.12 -6.80
CA SER A 152 14.30 2.61 -6.18
C SER A 152 15.00 1.53 -5.37
N GLN A 153 14.24 0.66 -4.70
CA GLN A 153 14.74 -0.49 -3.96
C GLN A 153 15.43 -1.48 -4.91
N VAL A 154 14.76 -1.84 -6.00
CA VAL A 154 15.28 -2.75 -7.04
C VAL A 154 16.52 -2.16 -7.71
N TRP A 155 16.49 -0.86 -8.03
CA TRP A 155 17.62 -0.14 -8.60
C TRP A 155 18.85 -0.21 -7.69
N THR A 156 18.70 0.18 -6.42
CA THR A 156 19.80 0.20 -5.46
C THR A 156 20.33 -1.19 -5.17
N TYR A 157 19.47 -2.21 -5.15
CA TYR A 157 19.90 -3.60 -5.00
C TYR A 157 20.88 -4.03 -6.10
N VAL A 158 20.57 -3.68 -7.35
CA VAL A 158 21.38 -4.12 -8.52
C VAL A 158 22.54 -3.19 -8.78
N ARG A 159 22.35 -1.88 -8.65
CA ARG A 159 23.31 -0.86 -9.11
C ARG A 159 24.01 -0.10 -7.99
N GLY A 160 23.48 -0.14 -6.77
CA GLY A 160 23.91 0.78 -5.72
C GLY A 160 23.54 2.23 -6.04
N PRO A 161 24.22 3.23 -5.44
CA PRO A 161 23.92 4.65 -5.60
C PRO A 161 24.55 5.25 -6.88
N ARG A 162 24.36 4.60 -8.02
CA ARG A 162 24.88 5.02 -9.32
C ARG A 162 23.78 5.57 -10.23
N ALA A 163 24.01 6.75 -10.79
CA ALA A 163 23.21 7.33 -11.86
C ALA A 163 23.53 6.70 -13.25
N GLY A 164 22.88 7.19 -14.29
CA GLY A 164 23.07 6.81 -15.69
C GLY A 164 22.30 5.56 -16.11
N PRO A 165 22.25 5.23 -17.40
CA PRO A 165 21.46 4.14 -17.94
C PRO A 165 21.94 2.79 -17.44
N PRO A 166 21.01 1.84 -17.13
CA PRO A 166 21.37 0.47 -16.78
C PRO A 166 21.81 -0.31 -18.03
N THR A 167 22.69 -1.28 -17.83
CA THR A 167 23.01 -2.27 -18.87
C THR A 167 21.86 -3.26 -19.07
N PRO A 168 21.78 -3.97 -20.21
CA PRO A 168 20.78 -5.01 -20.40
C PRO A 168 20.78 -6.07 -19.30
N SER A 169 21.94 -6.49 -18.83
CA SER A 169 22.07 -7.47 -17.75
C SER A 169 21.59 -6.92 -16.39
N GLU A 170 21.76 -5.64 -16.12
CA GLU A 170 21.21 -4.98 -14.93
C GLU A 170 19.68 -4.89 -15.00
N ILE A 171 19.11 -4.60 -16.19
CA ILE A 171 17.65 -4.63 -16.40
C ILE A 171 17.10 -6.04 -16.16
N ASP A 172 17.74 -7.08 -16.69
CA ASP A 172 17.31 -8.47 -16.49
C ASP A 172 17.38 -8.87 -15.01
N ALA A 173 18.41 -8.44 -14.29
CA ALA A 173 18.51 -8.65 -12.85
C ALA A 173 17.39 -7.94 -12.08
N MET A 174 17.06 -6.70 -12.43
CA MET A 174 15.95 -5.94 -11.82
C MET A 174 14.60 -6.63 -12.13
N ARG A 175 14.37 -7.06 -13.37
CA ARG A 175 13.17 -7.83 -13.75
C ARG A 175 13.01 -9.10 -12.94
N ALA A 176 14.12 -9.81 -12.66
CA ALA A 176 14.10 -11.03 -11.85
C ALA A 176 13.68 -10.74 -10.39
N LEU A 177 14.14 -9.62 -9.82
CA LEU A 177 13.71 -9.18 -8.48
C LEU A 177 12.22 -8.83 -8.45
N VAL A 178 11.72 -8.10 -9.43
CA VAL A 178 10.28 -7.78 -9.53
C VAL A 178 9.46 -9.07 -9.66
N ARG A 179 9.88 -10.01 -10.52
CA ARG A 179 9.20 -11.31 -10.67
C ARG A 179 9.11 -12.03 -9.33
N ARG A 180 10.22 -12.15 -8.61
CA ARG A 180 10.24 -12.80 -7.29
C ARG A 180 9.30 -12.10 -6.30
N ALA A 181 9.30 -10.77 -6.28
CA ALA A 181 8.40 -10.01 -5.43
C ALA A 181 6.92 -10.29 -5.75
N MET A 182 6.56 -10.32 -7.04
CA MET A 182 5.20 -10.63 -7.48
C MET A 182 4.79 -12.07 -7.11
N GLU A 183 5.69 -13.05 -7.27
CA GLU A 183 5.46 -14.44 -6.86
C GLU A 183 5.26 -14.58 -5.34
N GLN A 184 5.76 -13.64 -4.56
CA GLN A 184 5.64 -13.58 -3.10
C GLN A 184 4.50 -12.68 -2.62
N GLY A 185 3.64 -12.18 -3.51
CA GLY A 185 2.44 -11.44 -3.18
C GLY A 185 2.57 -9.91 -3.22
N ALA A 186 3.61 -9.36 -3.85
CA ALA A 186 3.64 -7.92 -4.12
C ALA A 186 2.48 -7.51 -5.04
N LEU A 187 1.95 -6.30 -4.82
CA LEU A 187 0.77 -5.78 -5.54
C LEU A 187 1.12 -5.15 -6.90
N GLY A 188 2.38 -4.98 -7.19
CA GLY A 188 2.87 -4.34 -8.41
C GLY A 188 4.19 -3.62 -8.17
N VAL A 189 4.52 -2.69 -9.03
CA VAL A 189 5.71 -1.82 -8.93
C VAL A 189 5.28 -0.43 -8.48
N ALA A 190 5.99 0.14 -7.49
CA ALA A 190 5.83 1.55 -7.17
C ALA A 190 7.12 2.34 -7.38
N SER A 191 6.97 3.62 -7.71
CA SER A 191 8.10 4.51 -7.92
C SER A 191 7.95 5.81 -7.15
N SER A 192 9.10 6.40 -6.77
CA SER A 192 9.21 7.77 -6.27
C SER A 192 10.27 8.47 -7.12
N LEU A 193 9.83 9.25 -8.10
CA LEU A 193 10.70 9.76 -9.17
C LEU A 193 11.19 11.18 -8.94
N SER A 194 10.75 11.85 -7.87
CA SER A 194 11.10 13.24 -7.59
C SER A 194 12.54 13.44 -7.08
N GLY A 195 13.17 12.38 -6.58
CA GLY A 195 14.54 12.42 -6.07
C GLY A 195 15.30 11.11 -6.27
N PRO A 196 16.64 11.14 -6.11
CA PRO A 196 17.48 9.94 -6.21
C PRO A 196 17.13 8.86 -5.18
N PRO A 197 17.29 7.59 -5.53
CA PRO A 197 17.71 7.07 -6.84
C PRO A 197 16.59 7.04 -7.89
N GLY A 198 15.32 7.27 -7.51
CA GLY A 198 14.17 7.21 -8.41
C GLY A 198 14.30 8.13 -9.63
N SER A 199 14.80 9.35 -9.43
CA SER A 199 14.99 10.30 -10.51
C SER A 199 16.02 9.88 -11.58
N TRP A 200 16.86 8.88 -11.29
CA TRP A 200 17.81 8.31 -12.25
C TRP A 200 17.19 7.21 -13.12
N ILE A 201 16.01 6.71 -12.72
CA ILE A 201 15.32 5.64 -13.45
C ILE A 201 14.55 6.27 -14.61
N ASP A 202 14.89 5.88 -15.81
CA ASP A 202 14.22 6.33 -17.02
C ASP A 202 12.91 5.60 -17.27
N THR A 203 12.09 6.16 -18.17
CA THR A 203 10.79 5.62 -18.55
C THR A 203 10.89 4.20 -19.10
N ASP A 204 11.92 3.90 -19.92
CA ASP A 204 12.10 2.59 -20.54
C ASP A 204 12.39 1.51 -19.49
N THR A 205 13.23 1.84 -18.51
CA THR A 205 13.48 0.95 -17.36
C THR A 205 12.21 0.70 -16.57
N LEU A 206 11.41 1.75 -16.26
CA LEU A 206 10.14 1.60 -15.55
C LEU A 206 9.16 0.72 -16.34
N VAL A 207 9.04 0.91 -17.65
CA VAL A 207 8.22 0.05 -18.52
C VAL A 207 8.68 -1.41 -18.39
N ALA A 208 9.99 -1.65 -18.48
CA ALA A 208 10.55 -2.99 -18.39
C ALA A 208 10.24 -3.71 -17.05
N LEU A 209 10.19 -2.97 -15.95
CA LEU A 209 9.80 -3.51 -14.64
C LEU A 209 8.29 -3.74 -14.55
N CYS A 210 7.49 -2.79 -15.04
CA CYS A 210 6.04 -2.87 -15.03
C CYS A 210 5.48 -3.98 -15.93
N GLU A 211 6.13 -4.28 -17.08
CA GLU A 211 5.81 -5.44 -17.92
C GLU A 211 5.88 -6.78 -17.16
N VAL A 212 6.78 -6.88 -16.18
CA VAL A 212 6.83 -8.05 -15.31
C VAL A 212 5.63 -8.07 -14.39
N ALA A 213 5.32 -6.97 -13.71
CA ALA A 213 4.19 -6.87 -12.80
C ALA A 213 2.85 -7.13 -13.50
N ALA A 214 2.68 -6.63 -14.74
CA ALA A 214 1.48 -6.82 -15.55
C ALA A 214 1.12 -8.29 -15.76
N ARG A 215 2.13 -9.18 -15.93
CA ARG A 215 1.92 -10.62 -16.09
C ARG A 215 1.31 -11.32 -14.88
N TYR A 216 1.38 -10.68 -13.71
CA TYR A 216 0.82 -11.15 -12.45
C TYR A 216 -0.46 -10.38 -12.05
N GLY A 217 -0.98 -9.53 -12.94
CA GLY A 217 -2.14 -8.68 -12.63
C GLY A 217 -1.82 -7.55 -11.65
N GLY A 218 -0.55 -7.17 -11.51
CA GLY A 218 -0.13 -6.06 -10.66
C GLY A 218 -0.41 -4.69 -11.29
N ILE A 219 -0.20 -3.62 -10.52
CA ILE A 219 -0.37 -2.24 -10.98
C ILE A 219 0.96 -1.46 -10.90
N TYR A 220 1.00 -0.31 -11.55
CA TYR A 220 2.05 0.68 -11.40
C TYR A 220 1.54 1.85 -10.55
N SER A 221 2.13 2.09 -9.39
CA SER A 221 1.80 3.20 -8.50
C SER A 221 2.96 4.18 -8.44
N THR A 222 2.72 5.50 -8.56
CA THR A 222 3.81 6.45 -8.75
C THR A 222 3.65 7.77 -8.02
N HIS A 223 4.64 8.09 -7.18
CA HIS A 223 5.01 9.47 -6.89
C HIS A 223 5.72 10.00 -8.14
N MET A 224 5.05 10.88 -8.85
CA MET A 224 5.47 11.34 -10.17
C MET A 224 6.84 12.07 -10.13
N ARG A 225 7.49 12.13 -11.27
CA ARG A 225 8.79 12.77 -11.43
C ARG A 225 8.80 14.26 -11.07
N ASN A 226 7.71 14.95 -11.31
CA ASN A 226 7.55 16.36 -11.01
C ASN A 226 6.10 16.69 -10.65
N GLU A 227 5.89 17.34 -9.53
CA GLU A 227 4.59 17.79 -9.05
C GLU A 227 4.44 19.32 -9.13
N GLY A 228 5.45 20.02 -9.64
CA GLY A 228 5.49 21.45 -9.85
C GLY A 228 5.26 21.86 -11.31
N LEU A 229 6.18 22.63 -11.88
CA LEU A 229 6.06 23.15 -13.24
C LEU A 229 5.95 22.06 -14.31
N GLY A 230 6.59 20.90 -14.10
CA GLY A 230 6.57 19.75 -15.01
C GLY A 230 5.46 18.72 -14.73
N VAL A 231 4.44 19.05 -13.94
CA VAL A 231 3.42 18.10 -13.53
C VAL A 231 2.64 17.45 -14.70
N PHE A 232 2.40 18.18 -15.77
CA PHE A 232 1.72 17.68 -16.96
C PHE A 232 2.54 16.64 -17.73
N ASP A 233 3.86 16.85 -17.82
CA ASP A 233 4.79 15.91 -18.44
C ASP A 233 4.93 14.65 -17.56
N ALA A 234 4.96 14.82 -16.24
CA ALA A 234 5.04 13.73 -15.30
C ALA A 234 3.79 12.83 -15.32
N VAL A 235 2.60 13.42 -15.46
CA VAL A 235 1.35 12.63 -15.69
C VAL A 235 1.41 11.93 -17.04
N ALA A 236 1.87 12.61 -18.10
CA ALA A 236 2.02 11.97 -19.41
C ALA A 236 2.99 10.78 -19.37
N GLU A 237 4.12 10.89 -18.63
CA GLU A 237 5.06 9.79 -18.39
C GLU A 237 4.37 8.61 -17.69
N ALA A 238 3.62 8.87 -16.61
CA ALA A 238 2.92 7.81 -15.87
C ALA A 238 1.91 7.07 -16.77
N LEU A 239 1.13 7.81 -17.56
CA LEU A 239 0.18 7.23 -18.52
C LEU A 239 0.89 6.44 -19.63
N GLU A 240 2.02 6.93 -20.13
CA GLU A 240 2.82 6.24 -21.15
C GLU A 240 3.41 4.93 -20.63
N ILE A 241 3.90 4.90 -19.37
CA ILE A 241 4.38 3.67 -18.73
C ILE A 241 3.24 2.65 -18.66
N GLY A 242 2.07 3.06 -18.17
CA GLY A 242 0.91 2.18 -18.07
C GLY A 242 0.47 1.62 -19.43
N ARG A 243 0.42 2.49 -20.45
CA ARG A 243 0.06 2.11 -21.82
C ARG A 243 1.04 1.11 -22.43
N ARG A 244 2.36 1.36 -22.30
CA ARG A 244 3.41 0.51 -22.87
C ARG A 244 3.54 -0.82 -22.16
N ALA A 245 3.47 -0.80 -20.82
CA ALA A 245 3.58 -2.01 -20.01
C ALA A 245 2.26 -2.79 -19.88
N HIS A 246 1.14 -2.26 -20.40
CA HIS A 246 -0.20 -2.84 -20.25
C HIS A 246 -0.58 -3.08 -18.79
N VAL A 247 -0.34 -2.10 -17.92
CA VAL A 247 -0.56 -2.17 -16.48
C VAL A 247 -1.46 -1.02 -16.03
N PRO A 248 -2.41 -1.25 -15.10
CA PRO A 248 -3.14 -0.16 -14.45
C PRO A 248 -2.20 0.81 -13.76
N VAL A 249 -2.55 2.09 -13.74
CA VAL A 249 -1.75 3.15 -13.12
C VAL A 249 -2.49 3.77 -11.95
N ASP A 250 -1.81 3.95 -10.83
CA ASP A 250 -2.27 4.78 -9.70
C ASP A 250 -1.30 5.95 -9.49
N VAL A 251 -1.81 7.18 -9.60
CA VAL A 251 -1.02 8.38 -9.34
C VAL A 251 -1.14 8.71 -7.85
N ILE A 252 -0.02 8.53 -7.14
CA ILE A 252 0.05 8.76 -5.69
C ILE A 252 -0.09 10.25 -5.39
N HIS A 253 -0.90 10.58 -4.37
CA HIS A 253 -1.10 11.91 -3.77
C HIS A 253 -1.12 13.05 -4.81
N LEU A 254 -1.97 12.91 -5.84
CA LEU A 254 -2.10 13.84 -6.94
C LEU A 254 -2.27 15.28 -6.44
N LYS A 255 -1.32 16.11 -6.77
CA LYS A 255 -1.31 17.54 -6.42
C LYS A 255 -0.53 18.36 -7.42
N ILE A 256 -0.72 19.67 -7.35
CA ILE A 256 0.14 20.66 -8.01
C ILE A 256 0.83 21.45 -6.89
N ALA A 257 2.10 21.15 -6.66
CA ALA A 257 2.87 21.74 -5.56
C ALA A 257 3.31 23.19 -5.85
N GLU A 258 3.53 23.52 -7.13
CA GLU A 258 4.01 24.85 -7.53
C GLU A 258 2.87 25.89 -7.54
N HIS A 259 3.02 26.95 -6.76
CA HIS A 259 2.00 27.99 -6.59
C HIS A 259 1.57 28.64 -7.89
N SER A 260 2.51 28.91 -8.81
CA SER A 260 2.22 29.52 -10.11
C SER A 260 1.36 28.64 -11.03
N MET A 261 1.24 27.35 -10.70
CA MET A 261 0.43 26.37 -11.43
C MET A 261 -0.92 26.09 -10.76
N TRP A 262 -1.21 26.71 -9.62
CA TRP A 262 -2.52 26.53 -8.95
C TRP A 262 -3.66 26.98 -9.85
N GLY A 263 -4.79 26.29 -9.76
CA GLY A 263 -5.92 26.47 -10.68
C GLY A 263 -5.86 25.57 -11.93
N LYS A 264 -4.74 24.89 -12.20
CA LYS A 264 -4.59 23.95 -13.33
C LYS A 264 -5.06 22.53 -13.02
N MET A 265 -5.50 22.24 -11.81
CA MET A 265 -5.99 20.91 -11.43
C MET A 265 -7.12 20.38 -12.33
N PRO A 266 -8.12 21.18 -12.76
CA PRO A 266 -9.14 20.70 -13.70
C PRO A 266 -8.57 20.17 -15.02
N GLU A 267 -7.53 20.82 -15.56
CA GLU A 267 -6.84 20.35 -16.76
C GLU A 267 -6.11 19.02 -16.51
N LEU A 268 -5.46 18.88 -15.36
CA LEU A 268 -4.77 17.64 -14.98
C LEU A 268 -5.76 16.47 -14.85
N VAL A 269 -6.87 16.68 -14.14
CA VAL A 269 -7.95 15.70 -14.02
C VAL A 269 -8.55 15.35 -15.38
N SER A 270 -8.69 16.34 -16.29
CA SER A 270 -9.17 16.08 -17.65
C SER A 270 -8.28 15.12 -18.42
N ARG A 271 -6.94 15.19 -18.25
CA ARG A 271 -6.00 14.24 -18.89
C ARG A 271 -6.19 12.82 -18.39
N LEU A 272 -6.33 12.63 -17.07
CA LEU A 272 -6.60 11.32 -16.49
C LEU A 272 -7.96 10.78 -16.96
N THR A 273 -8.99 11.64 -17.01
CA THR A 273 -10.32 11.28 -17.49
C THR A 273 -10.30 10.87 -18.96
N ALA A 274 -9.56 11.59 -19.80
CA ALA A 274 -9.39 11.25 -21.21
C ALA A 274 -8.68 9.90 -21.40
N ALA A 275 -7.65 9.59 -20.60
CA ALA A 275 -6.98 8.29 -20.61
C ALA A 275 -7.96 7.16 -20.24
N ARG A 276 -8.78 7.37 -19.20
CA ARG A 276 -9.85 6.42 -18.82
C ARG A 276 -10.87 6.19 -19.94
N ALA A 277 -11.31 7.27 -20.58
CA ALA A 277 -12.25 7.20 -21.70
C ALA A 277 -11.66 6.47 -22.93
N ALA A 278 -10.33 6.49 -23.06
CA ALA A 278 -9.59 5.72 -24.07
C ALA A 278 -9.35 4.26 -23.67
N GLY A 279 -9.85 3.81 -22.52
CA GLY A 279 -9.77 2.43 -22.05
C GLY A 279 -8.56 2.12 -21.18
N GLN A 280 -7.77 3.11 -20.78
CA GLN A 280 -6.67 2.90 -19.85
C GLN A 280 -7.20 2.87 -18.39
N GLU A 281 -6.81 1.87 -17.63
CA GLU A 281 -7.08 1.83 -16.20
C GLU A 281 -6.13 2.79 -15.48
N VAL A 282 -6.66 3.93 -15.02
CA VAL A 282 -5.91 4.91 -14.26
C VAL A 282 -6.74 5.45 -13.10
N THR A 283 -6.10 5.52 -11.93
CA THR A 283 -6.63 6.09 -10.70
C THR A 283 -5.66 7.14 -10.15
N ALA A 284 -6.11 7.90 -9.18
CA ALA A 284 -5.28 8.79 -8.40
C ALA A 284 -5.82 8.85 -6.98
N ASN A 285 -4.93 9.03 -6.02
CA ASN A 285 -5.28 9.24 -4.63
C ASN A 285 -4.85 10.63 -4.16
N VAL A 286 -5.34 11.05 -3.00
CA VAL A 286 -5.01 12.35 -2.39
C VAL A 286 -5.09 12.23 -0.88
N TYR A 287 -4.28 12.99 -0.17
CA TYR A 287 -4.39 13.14 1.28
C TYR A 287 -5.20 14.41 1.64
N PRO A 288 -5.86 14.45 2.82
CA PRO A 288 -6.75 15.56 3.20
C PRO A 288 -6.01 16.73 3.88
N TYR A 289 -4.71 16.88 3.67
CA TYR A 289 -3.90 17.93 4.29
C TYR A 289 -3.55 19.04 3.31
N ARG A 290 -3.35 20.26 3.85
CA ARG A 290 -2.97 21.44 3.07
C ARG A 290 -1.46 21.67 3.01
N ALA A 291 -0.67 20.73 3.48
CA ALA A 291 0.78 20.75 3.49
C ALA A 291 1.32 19.37 3.14
N GLY A 292 2.49 19.33 2.53
CA GLY A 292 3.27 18.12 2.31
C GLY A 292 4.47 18.08 3.25
N GLN A 293 5.04 16.88 3.42
CA GLN A 293 6.28 16.67 4.15
C GLN A 293 7.28 15.95 3.24
N ASN A 294 8.54 16.37 3.32
CA ASN A 294 9.65 15.66 2.70
C ASN A 294 10.91 15.81 3.57
N ASN A 295 11.96 15.04 3.28
CA ASN A 295 13.22 15.20 3.97
C ASN A 295 14.05 16.35 3.36
N LEU A 296 14.98 16.91 4.14
CA LEU A 296 15.80 18.05 3.71
C LEU A 296 16.67 17.71 2.49
N ALA A 297 17.10 16.46 2.33
CA ALA A 297 17.91 16.03 1.20
C ALA A 297 17.16 16.11 -0.15
N SER A 298 15.82 16.16 -0.14
CA SER A 298 15.03 16.28 -1.38
C SER A 298 15.21 17.59 -2.14
N ILE A 299 15.72 18.65 -1.49
CA ILE A 299 16.02 19.92 -2.14
C ILE A 299 17.43 19.96 -2.78
N ILE A 300 18.25 18.95 -2.52
CA ILE A 300 19.61 18.84 -3.04
C ILE A 300 19.58 18.33 -4.48
N PRO A 301 20.31 18.94 -5.42
CA PRO A 301 20.31 18.50 -6.81
C PRO A 301 20.70 17.02 -6.97
N PRO A 302 20.06 16.28 -7.89
CA PRO A 302 20.25 14.82 -8.02
C PRO A 302 21.71 14.36 -8.21
N TRP A 303 22.54 15.14 -8.88
CA TRP A 303 23.96 14.81 -9.12
C TRP A 303 24.78 14.76 -7.82
N VAL A 304 24.37 15.51 -6.78
CA VAL A 304 25.08 15.54 -5.48
C VAL A 304 24.96 14.21 -4.75
N HIS A 305 23.86 13.48 -4.98
CA HIS A 305 23.57 12.19 -4.32
C HIS A 305 24.33 11.00 -4.93
N GLU A 306 24.92 11.16 -6.13
CA GLU A 306 25.64 10.06 -6.78
C GLU A 306 26.84 9.62 -5.93
N GLY A 307 26.99 8.29 -5.77
CA GLY A 307 28.00 7.70 -4.87
C GLY A 307 27.54 7.53 -3.43
N GLY A 308 26.29 7.91 -3.12
CA GLY A 308 25.67 7.69 -1.80
C GLY A 308 25.92 8.80 -0.77
N PRO A 309 25.43 8.60 0.47
CA PRO A 309 25.43 9.65 1.49
C PRO A 309 26.81 10.21 1.84
N LYS A 310 27.85 9.39 1.85
CA LYS A 310 29.22 9.83 2.14
C LYS A 310 29.74 10.82 1.09
N GLU A 311 29.53 10.50 -0.20
CA GLU A 311 29.92 11.37 -1.29
C GLU A 311 29.08 12.65 -1.35
N MET A 312 27.78 12.53 -1.03
CA MET A 312 26.91 13.70 -0.88
C MET A 312 27.45 14.66 0.17
N LEU A 313 27.75 14.18 1.37
CA LEU A 313 28.29 15.01 2.45
C LEU A 313 29.64 15.63 2.06
N ARG A 314 30.51 14.90 1.37
CA ARG A 314 31.78 15.43 0.87
C ARG A 314 31.56 16.58 -0.10
N ARG A 315 30.64 16.46 -1.08
CA ARG A 315 30.33 17.51 -2.05
C ARG A 315 29.65 18.74 -1.45
N LEU A 316 28.94 18.56 -0.33
CA LEU A 316 28.31 19.68 0.38
C LEU A 316 29.29 20.42 1.31
N ALA A 317 30.47 19.85 1.59
CA ALA A 317 31.50 20.45 2.40
C ALA A 317 32.50 21.27 1.59
N ASP A 318 32.57 21.06 0.27
CA ASP A 318 33.39 21.83 -0.69
C ASP A 318 32.62 23.06 -1.21
#